data_c77e4bb0723ea0e53017f7053ca0d082
#
_entry.id   c77e4bb0723ea0e53017f7053ca0d082
#
_cell.length_a   1.000
_cell.length_b   1.000
_cell.length_c   1.000
_cell.angle_alpha   90.00
_cell.angle_beta   90.00
_cell.angle_gamma   90.00
#
_symmetry.space_group_name_H-M   'P 1'
#
loop_
_entity.id
_entity.type
_entity.pdbx_description
1 polymer ?
#
loop_
_entity_poly.entity_id
_entity_poly.type
_entity_poly.pdbx_seq_one_letter_code
_entity_poly.pdbx_strand_id
1 'polypeptide(L)'
;MTPLLIFLLALVLILVLTAKFRVNPFLSLLTVSLFVAIVAAKPFEGMDSILTGMGGVIYQLGIIIVCGSIIGVVLDRIGGTSVIADDIIRVSKNPVLALNVLGFLVAIPVMCCILAYVIFIPIAREIASKLEIPVGVAATSLSLGTLASYELIYPTPGVYSAASELGVVGTDIVLLGILIAIPTSLVGYLYAKQFCSLGRIPTTAVETQQARTSRLRAYPPIVVPLALIFSKLVLPLPLFNFVGEPEIALLIGVLLVFIAAHGFERNKINIWTREAVQRGGGILMTLCAGGALASTLAMTGVGHEIGAVVIRAGLPAIFIPFLVAVAIQTVQGSRIVTFLIVPSILQPILPELGLPLELVLMSMASGTFMVSHANDAYFWTVVELADM
;
A
#
# COMPACT_ATOMS: atom_id res chain seq x y z
N MET A 1 -7.34 -6.61 33.34
CA MET A 1 -6.43 -7.39 32.48
C MET A 1 -5.23 -6.52 32.14
N THR A 2 -4.03 -7.09 31.96
CA THR A 2 -2.89 -6.28 31.51
C THR A 2 -3.10 -5.81 30.06
N PRO A 3 -2.66 -4.60 29.70
CA PRO A 3 -2.75 -4.12 28.31
C PRO A 3 -2.18 -5.07 27.29
N LEU A 4 -1.06 -5.71 27.59
CA LEU A 4 -0.45 -6.73 26.71
C LEU A 4 -1.37 -7.95 26.49
N LEU A 5 -2.08 -8.42 27.51
CA LEU A 5 -3.00 -9.53 27.37
C LEU A 5 -4.23 -9.13 26.52
N ILE A 6 -4.74 -7.90 26.69
CA ILE A 6 -5.82 -7.35 25.84
C ILE A 6 -5.38 -7.31 24.38
N PHE A 7 -4.16 -6.83 24.12
CA PHE A 7 -3.57 -6.79 22.78
C PHE A 7 -3.47 -8.19 22.17
N LEU A 8 -2.91 -9.16 22.89
CA LEU A 8 -2.80 -10.54 22.38
C LEU A 8 -4.15 -11.18 22.10
N LEU A 9 -5.16 -10.95 22.96
CA LEU A 9 -6.52 -11.42 22.72
C LEU A 9 -7.15 -10.74 21.51
N ALA A 10 -6.93 -9.44 21.32
CA ALA A 10 -7.38 -8.71 20.13
C ALA A 10 -6.79 -9.30 18.84
N LEU A 11 -5.49 -9.59 18.83
CA LEU A 11 -4.83 -10.23 17.69
C LEU A 11 -5.41 -11.62 17.37
N VAL A 12 -5.58 -12.47 18.40
CA VAL A 12 -6.19 -13.78 18.23
C VAL A 12 -7.63 -13.65 17.70
N LEU A 13 -8.40 -12.71 18.22
CA LEU A 13 -9.79 -12.49 17.80
C LEU A 13 -9.85 -12.02 16.33
N ILE A 14 -8.96 -11.13 15.89
CA ILE A 14 -8.86 -10.74 14.48
C ILE A 14 -8.59 -11.97 13.59
N LEU A 15 -7.60 -12.78 13.96
CA LEU A 15 -7.27 -14.02 13.22
C LEU A 15 -8.46 -14.95 13.12
N VAL A 16 -9.15 -15.18 14.24
CA VAL A 16 -10.31 -16.06 14.27
C VAL A 16 -11.44 -15.51 13.38
N LEU A 17 -11.74 -14.23 13.45
CA LEU A 17 -12.78 -13.62 12.65
C LEU A 17 -12.44 -13.61 11.15
N THR A 18 -11.21 -13.24 10.79
CA THR A 18 -10.82 -13.09 9.37
C THR A 18 -10.46 -14.41 8.72
N ALA A 19 -9.61 -15.25 9.35
CA ALA A 19 -9.09 -16.46 8.74
C ALA A 19 -10.07 -17.67 8.89
N LYS A 20 -10.65 -17.87 10.10
CA LYS A 20 -11.54 -19.02 10.34
C LYS A 20 -12.97 -18.74 9.92
N PHE A 21 -13.54 -17.60 10.34
CA PHE A 21 -14.93 -17.25 10.03
C PHE A 21 -15.10 -16.46 8.72
N ARG A 22 -14.00 -16.03 8.09
CA ARG A 22 -14.00 -15.26 6.84
C ARG A 22 -14.89 -14.01 6.90
N VAL A 23 -14.99 -13.39 8.07
CA VAL A 23 -15.72 -12.14 8.27
C VAL A 23 -15.00 -11.03 7.52
N ASN A 24 -15.77 -10.13 6.92
CA ASN A 24 -15.23 -8.97 6.23
C ASN A 24 -14.25 -8.20 7.14
N PRO A 25 -13.04 -7.82 6.66
CA PRO A 25 -12.02 -7.13 7.47
C PRO A 25 -12.54 -5.89 8.19
N PHE A 26 -13.36 -5.07 7.54
CA PHE A 26 -13.99 -3.90 8.16
C PHE A 26 -14.76 -4.25 9.43
N LEU A 27 -15.66 -5.24 9.33
CA LEU A 27 -16.47 -5.70 10.48
C LEU A 27 -15.61 -6.36 11.55
N SER A 28 -14.61 -7.14 11.16
CA SER A 28 -13.69 -7.80 12.08
C SER A 28 -12.95 -6.76 12.94
N LEU A 29 -12.38 -5.74 12.30
CA LEU A 29 -11.63 -4.69 12.98
C LEU A 29 -12.51 -3.87 13.93
N LEU A 30 -13.72 -3.48 13.51
CA LEU A 30 -14.66 -2.76 14.38
C LEU A 30 -15.12 -3.61 15.56
N THR A 31 -15.43 -4.89 15.32
CA THR A 31 -15.83 -5.82 16.40
C THR A 31 -14.71 -5.96 17.42
N VAL A 32 -13.46 -6.08 16.96
CA VAL A 32 -12.32 -6.17 17.87
C VAL A 32 -12.06 -4.86 18.60
N SER A 33 -12.25 -3.70 17.96
CA SER A 33 -12.15 -2.40 18.63
C SER A 33 -13.15 -2.28 19.78
N LEU A 34 -14.40 -2.67 19.56
CA LEU A 34 -15.43 -2.73 20.61
C LEU A 34 -15.06 -3.72 21.73
N PHE A 35 -14.58 -4.89 21.38
CA PHE A 35 -14.09 -5.88 22.34
C PHE A 35 -12.99 -5.31 23.22
N VAL A 36 -11.98 -4.64 22.63
CA VAL A 36 -10.89 -3.97 23.36
C VAL A 36 -11.43 -2.93 24.32
N ALA A 37 -12.37 -2.07 23.88
CA ALA A 37 -12.98 -1.05 24.70
C ALA A 37 -13.70 -1.63 25.94
N ILE A 38 -14.46 -2.73 25.74
CA ILE A 38 -15.19 -3.42 26.81
C ILE A 38 -14.24 -4.09 27.80
N VAL A 39 -13.24 -4.83 27.30
CA VAL A 39 -12.30 -5.58 28.15
C VAL A 39 -11.34 -4.65 28.89
N ALA A 40 -11.03 -3.49 28.32
CA ALA A 40 -10.29 -2.42 29.00
C ALA A 40 -11.14 -1.70 30.07
N ALA A 41 -12.42 -2.06 30.23
CA ALA A 41 -13.38 -1.42 31.14
C ALA A 41 -13.61 0.10 30.86
N LYS A 42 -13.46 0.51 29.59
CA LYS A 42 -13.61 1.90 29.13
C LYS A 42 -14.54 1.98 27.90
N PRO A 43 -15.80 1.50 27.97
CA PRO A 43 -16.65 1.38 26.78
C PRO A 43 -16.99 2.73 26.13
N PHE A 44 -17.23 3.78 26.90
CA PHE A 44 -17.56 5.11 26.35
C PHE A 44 -16.33 5.81 25.75
N GLU A 45 -15.20 5.81 26.46
CA GLU A 45 -13.92 6.32 25.97
C GLU A 45 -13.45 5.53 24.72
N GLY A 46 -13.68 4.22 24.72
CA GLY A 46 -13.40 3.37 23.58
C GLY A 46 -14.27 3.68 22.36
N MET A 47 -15.56 4.00 22.56
CA MET A 47 -16.43 4.41 21.44
C MET A 47 -15.96 5.74 20.85
N ASP A 48 -15.58 6.70 21.66
CA ASP A 48 -15.01 7.97 21.21
C ASP A 48 -13.70 7.74 20.44
N SER A 49 -12.83 6.88 20.96
CA SER A 49 -11.59 6.46 20.29
C SER A 49 -11.84 5.80 18.93
N ILE A 50 -12.87 4.95 18.80
CA ILE A 50 -13.28 4.34 17.54
C ILE A 50 -13.66 5.41 16.52
N LEU A 51 -14.56 6.33 16.91
CA LEU A 51 -15.06 7.38 16.02
C LEU A 51 -13.95 8.36 15.60
N THR A 52 -13.13 8.75 16.56
CA THR A 52 -11.98 9.64 16.31
C THR A 52 -10.95 8.97 15.38
N GLY A 53 -10.63 7.69 15.62
CA GLY A 53 -9.71 6.94 14.78
C GLY A 53 -10.22 6.79 13.34
N MET A 54 -11.52 6.49 13.17
CA MET A 54 -12.14 6.47 11.83
C MET A 54 -12.11 7.83 11.14
N GLY A 55 -12.50 8.88 11.87
CA GLY A 55 -12.53 10.25 11.33
C GLY A 55 -11.15 10.75 10.92
N GLY A 56 -10.12 10.44 11.71
CA GLY A 56 -8.73 10.76 11.39
C GLY A 56 -8.26 10.17 10.07
N VAL A 57 -8.61 8.91 9.80
CA VAL A 57 -8.26 8.24 8.53
C VAL A 57 -8.97 8.88 7.33
N ILE A 58 -10.26 9.20 7.46
CA ILE A 58 -11.00 9.91 6.39
C ILE A 58 -10.35 11.27 6.11
N TYR A 59 -10.02 12.01 7.15
CA TYR A 59 -9.37 13.32 7.04
C TYR A 59 -8.04 13.23 6.28
N GLN A 60 -7.21 12.25 6.59
CA GLN A 60 -5.87 12.09 6.01
C GLN A 60 -5.89 11.46 4.61
N LEU A 61 -6.70 10.44 4.39
CA LEU A 61 -6.61 9.57 3.22
C LEU A 61 -7.80 9.64 2.26
N GLY A 62 -8.91 10.26 2.65
CA GLY A 62 -10.15 10.22 1.88
C GLY A 62 -9.98 10.69 0.44
N ILE A 63 -9.43 11.89 0.24
CA ILE A 63 -9.21 12.46 -1.10
C ILE A 63 -8.16 11.65 -1.86
N ILE A 64 -7.06 11.29 -1.21
CA ILE A 64 -5.93 10.57 -1.82
C ILE A 64 -6.39 9.25 -2.43
N ILE A 65 -7.13 8.45 -1.65
CA ILE A 65 -7.59 7.12 -2.08
C ILE A 65 -8.62 7.22 -3.21
N VAL A 66 -9.58 8.13 -3.08
CA VAL A 66 -10.61 8.29 -4.10
C VAL A 66 -10.02 8.81 -5.42
N CYS A 67 -9.17 9.84 -5.38
CA CYS A 67 -8.51 10.38 -6.56
C CYS A 67 -7.59 9.35 -7.22
N GLY A 68 -6.75 8.65 -6.44
CA GLY A 68 -5.88 7.60 -6.94
C GLY A 68 -6.65 6.46 -7.61
N SER A 69 -7.77 6.04 -7.01
CA SER A 69 -8.65 5.03 -7.61
C SER A 69 -9.27 5.50 -8.93
N ILE A 70 -9.69 6.76 -9.02
CA ILE A 70 -10.25 7.33 -10.27
C ILE A 70 -9.18 7.35 -11.36
N ILE A 71 -7.99 7.86 -11.06
CA ILE A 71 -6.88 7.89 -12.02
C ILE A 71 -6.56 6.48 -12.50
N GLY A 72 -6.40 5.51 -11.58
CA GLY A 72 -6.07 4.13 -11.91
C GLY A 72 -7.10 3.47 -12.81
N VAL A 73 -8.37 3.48 -12.41
CA VAL A 73 -9.44 2.80 -13.17
C VAL A 73 -9.66 3.47 -14.53
N VAL A 74 -9.75 4.80 -14.60
CA VAL A 74 -10.01 5.48 -15.88
C VAL A 74 -8.83 5.30 -16.82
N LEU A 75 -7.59 5.42 -16.33
CA LEU A 75 -6.39 5.23 -17.14
C LEU A 75 -6.28 3.81 -17.71
N ASP A 76 -6.65 2.81 -16.92
CA ASP A 76 -6.74 1.42 -17.38
C ASP A 76 -7.77 1.26 -18.47
N ARG A 77 -8.99 1.76 -18.28
CA ARG A 77 -10.10 1.67 -19.23
C ARG A 77 -9.81 2.34 -20.58
N ILE A 78 -9.01 3.39 -20.61
CA ILE A 78 -8.57 4.03 -21.87
C ILE A 78 -7.31 3.39 -22.49
N GLY A 79 -6.78 2.33 -21.86
CA GLY A 79 -5.57 1.63 -22.33
C GLY A 79 -4.26 2.38 -22.05
N GLY A 80 -4.27 3.39 -21.19
CA GLY A 80 -3.08 4.18 -20.84
C GLY A 80 -2.04 3.37 -20.08
N THR A 81 -2.48 2.48 -19.20
CA THR A 81 -1.60 1.56 -18.47
C THR A 81 -0.84 0.62 -19.41
N SER A 82 -1.51 0.11 -20.45
CA SER A 82 -0.88 -0.75 -21.47
C SER A 82 0.19 -0.03 -22.28
N VAL A 83 -0.06 1.26 -22.63
CA VAL A 83 0.93 2.09 -23.36
C VAL A 83 2.19 2.28 -22.53
N ILE A 84 2.04 2.58 -21.24
CA ILE A 84 3.18 2.76 -20.33
C ILE A 84 3.96 1.44 -20.18
N ALA A 85 3.25 0.31 -20.07
CA ALA A 85 3.86 -1.01 -20.01
C ALA A 85 4.69 -1.35 -21.25
N ASP A 86 4.10 -1.16 -22.44
CA ASP A 86 4.79 -1.41 -23.71
C ASP A 86 6.07 -0.58 -23.85
N ASP A 87 6.03 0.68 -23.43
CA ASP A 87 7.19 1.58 -23.51
C ASP A 87 8.32 1.12 -22.59
N ILE A 88 7.99 0.71 -21.36
CA ILE A 88 9.00 0.21 -20.40
C ILE A 88 9.63 -1.09 -20.90
N ILE A 89 8.83 -2.02 -21.44
CA ILE A 89 9.30 -3.29 -21.95
C ILE A 89 10.22 -3.08 -23.16
N ARG A 90 9.91 -2.13 -24.03
CA ARG A 90 10.74 -1.82 -25.21
C ARG A 90 12.11 -1.25 -24.86
N VAL A 91 12.18 -0.49 -23.77
CA VAL A 91 13.43 0.14 -23.31
C VAL A 91 14.35 -0.88 -22.62
N SER A 92 13.79 -1.92 -21.99
CA SER A 92 14.57 -2.88 -21.22
C SER A 92 15.02 -4.08 -22.06
N LYS A 93 16.34 -4.39 -21.99
CA LYS A 93 16.91 -5.63 -22.55
C LYS A 93 16.53 -6.89 -21.74
N ASN A 94 15.98 -6.70 -20.54
CA ASN A 94 15.57 -7.78 -19.65
C ASN A 94 14.08 -7.63 -19.31
N PRO A 95 13.18 -8.36 -20.00
CA PRO A 95 11.74 -8.21 -19.80
C PRO A 95 11.26 -8.53 -18.38
N VAL A 96 11.93 -9.45 -17.67
CA VAL A 96 11.57 -9.78 -16.27
C VAL A 96 11.91 -8.61 -15.33
N LEU A 97 13.07 -7.97 -15.56
CA LEU A 97 13.40 -6.74 -14.84
C LEU A 97 12.46 -5.59 -15.21
N ALA A 98 12.07 -5.53 -16.49
CA ALA A 98 11.09 -4.53 -16.95
C ALA A 98 9.75 -4.68 -16.23
N LEU A 99 9.28 -5.90 -16.00
CA LEU A 99 8.07 -6.15 -15.19
C LEU A 99 8.22 -5.70 -13.75
N ASN A 100 9.38 -5.93 -13.15
CA ASN A 100 9.68 -5.44 -11.81
C ASN A 100 9.61 -3.90 -11.75
N VAL A 101 10.31 -3.23 -12.68
CA VAL A 101 10.30 -1.77 -12.80
C VAL A 101 8.91 -1.24 -13.11
N LEU A 102 8.15 -1.92 -13.96
CA LEU A 102 6.77 -1.57 -14.27
C LEU A 102 5.90 -1.62 -13.02
N GLY A 103 5.95 -2.73 -12.29
CA GLY A 103 5.24 -2.85 -11.01
C GLY A 103 5.64 -1.74 -10.04
N PHE A 104 6.93 -1.50 -9.91
CA PHE A 104 7.47 -0.45 -9.05
C PHE A 104 6.94 0.95 -9.41
N LEU A 105 6.98 1.32 -10.69
CA LEU A 105 6.57 2.67 -11.12
C LEU A 105 5.06 2.88 -11.08
N VAL A 106 4.27 1.83 -11.32
CA VAL A 106 2.81 1.96 -11.45
C VAL A 106 2.08 1.84 -10.11
N ALA A 107 2.61 1.07 -9.17
CA ALA A 107 1.96 0.91 -7.86
C ALA A 107 1.84 2.22 -7.07
N ILE A 108 2.77 3.17 -7.28
CA ILE A 108 2.75 4.48 -6.62
C ILE A 108 1.50 5.29 -7.03
N PRO A 109 1.27 5.62 -8.33
CA PRO A 109 0.13 6.44 -8.72
C PRO A 109 -1.21 5.72 -8.62
N VAL A 110 -1.20 4.39 -8.78
CA VAL A 110 -2.41 3.56 -8.62
C VAL A 110 -2.80 3.41 -7.16
N MET A 111 -1.88 3.69 -6.23
CA MET A 111 -2.07 3.59 -4.77
C MET A 111 -2.64 2.25 -4.31
N CYS A 112 -2.40 1.19 -5.07
CA CYS A 112 -2.89 -0.15 -4.80
C CYS A 112 -2.00 -1.20 -5.46
N CYS A 113 -1.28 -1.98 -4.66
CA CYS A 113 -0.41 -3.04 -5.18
C CYS A 113 -1.21 -4.14 -5.89
N ILE A 114 -2.40 -4.49 -5.38
CA ILE A 114 -3.30 -5.48 -6.00
C ILE A 114 -3.71 -5.02 -7.40
N LEU A 115 -4.21 -3.78 -7.52
CA LEU A 115 -4.67 -3.27 -8.80
C LEU A 115 -3.52 -3.15 -9.81
N ALA A 116 -2.37 -2.64 -9.38
CA ALA A 116 -1.18 -2.57 -10.22
C ALA A 116 -0.76 -3.95 -10.71
N TYR A 117 -0.79 -4.96 -9.84
CA TYR A 117 -0.47 -6.34 -10.21
C TYR A 117 -1.50 -6.92 -11.20
N VAL A 118 -2.80 -6.80 -10.91
CA VAL A 118 -3.89 -7.34 -11.75
C VAL A 118 -3.86 -6.77 -13.16
N ILE A 119 -3.55 -5.49 -13.31
CA ILE A 119 -3.45 -4.84 -14.62
C ILE A 119 -2.32 -5.44 -15.47
N PHE A 120 -1.19 -5.76 -14.86
CA PHE A 120 0.02 -6.15 -15.60
C PHE A 120 0.30 -7.65 -15.63
N ILE A 121 -0.41 -8.47 -14.86
CA ILE A 121 -0.21 -9.93 -14.89
C ILE A 121 -0.47 -10.55 -16.28
N PRO A 122 -1.42 -10.08 -17.11
CA PRO A 122 -1.55 -10.60 -18.47
C PRO A 122 -0.27 -10.38 -19.30
N ILE A 123 0.38 -9.23 -19.14
CA ILE A 123 1.66 -8.93 -19.82
C ILE A 123 2.79 -9.79 -19.26
N ALA A 124 2.81 -10.03 -17.95
CA ALA A 124 3.77 -10.92 -17.31
C ALA A 124 3.65 -12.35 -17.84
N ARG A 125 2.42 -12.86 -18.02
CA ARG A 125 2.14 -14.16 -18.63
C ARG A 125 2.60 -14.23 -20.09
N GLU A 126 2.36 -13.19 -20.88
CA GLU A 126 2.80 -13.12 -22.27
C GLU A 126 4.33 -13.11 -22.36
N ILE A 127 5.01 -12.36 -21.52
CA ILE A 127 6.47 -12.34 -21.44
C ILE A 127 7.01 -13.72 -21.03
N ALA A 128 6.40 -14.36 -20.03
CA ALA A 128 6.79 -15.70 -19.60
C ALA A 128 6.65 -16.72 -20.73
N SER A 129 5.56 -16.65 -21.51
CA SER A 129 5.34 -17.49 -22.71
C SER A 129 6.41 -17.25 -23.77
N LYS A 130 6.70 -15.99 -24.12
CA LYS A 130 7.69 -15.62 -25.15
C LYS A 130 9.13 -15.98 -24.76
N LEU A 131 9.43 -15.99 -23.47
CA LEU A 131 10.75 -16.35 -22.95
C LEU A 131 10.86 -17.83 -22.56
N GLU A 132 9.77 -18.59 -22.69
CA GLU A 132 9.69 -19.99 -22.27
C GLU A 132 10.10 -20.22 -20.82
N ILE A 133 9.74 -19.28 -19.93
CA ILE A 133 10.02 -19.34 -18.48
C ILE A 133 8.74 -19.62 -17.68
N PRO A 134 8.86 -20.19 -16.47
CA PRO A 134 7.71 -20.34 -15.55
C PRO A 134 7.06 -19.00 -15.27
N VAL A 135 5.73 -18.96 -15.27
CA VAL A 135 4.98 -17.72 -14.99
C VAL A 135 5.31 -17.16 -13.60
N GLY A 136 5.65 -18.01 -12.64
CA GLY A 136 6.04 -17.60 -11.29
C GLY A 136 7.23 -16.64 -11.27
N VAL A 137 8.19 -16.77 -12.20
CA VAL A 137 9.33 -15.84 -12.29
C VAL A 137 8.86 -14.44 -12.66
N ALA A 138 8.05 -14.32 -13.71
CA ALA A 138 7.53 -13.04 -14.19
C ALA A 138 6.53 -12.42 -13.18
N ALA A 139 5.63 -13.23 -12.67
CA ALA A 139 4.62 -12.83 -11.70
C ALA A 139 5.22 -12.35 -10.37
N THR A 140 6.18 -13.10 -9.81
CA THR A 140 6.85 -12.70 -8.57
C THR A 140 7.72 -11.47 -8.78
N SER A 141 8.40 -11.34 -9.91
CA SER A 141 9.17 -10.14 -10.23
C SER A 141 8.29 -8.90 -10.29
N LEU A 142 7.15 -8.96 -10.98
CA LEU A 142 6.14 -7.91 -11.01
C LEU A 142 5.62 -7.60 -9.58
N SER A 143 5.26 -8.64 -8.84
CA SER A 143 4.71 -8.53 -7.48
C SER A 143 5.66 -7.81 -6.52
N LEU A 144 6.93 -8.23 -6.47
CA LEU A 144 7.91 -7.63 -5.56
C LEU A 144 8.28 -6.19 -5.97
N GLY A 145 8.20 -5.87 -7.27
CA GLY A 145 8.31 -4.49 -7.74
C GLY A 145 7.16 -3.62 -7.22
N THR A 146 5.91 -4.09 -7.36
CA THR A 146 4.73 -3.35 -6.85
C THR A 146 4.77 -3.16 -5.34
N LEU A 147 5.18 -4.18 -4.60
CA LEU A 147 5.26 -4.12 -3.14
C LEU A 147 6.36 -3.17 -2.67
N ALA A 148 7.55 -3.25 -3.27
CA ALA A 148 8.68 -2.43 -2.84
C ALA A 148 8.36 -0.93 -2.93
N SER A 149 7.72 -0.48 -3.99
CA SER A 149 7.32 0.92 -4.11
C SER A 149 6.10 1.27 -3.25
N TYR A 150 5.10 0.41 -3.24
CA TYR A 150 3.86 0.66 -2.50
C TYR A 150 4.08 0.75 -0.99
N GLU A 151 5.02 -0.02 -0.44
CA GLU A 151 5.26 -0.08 0.99
C GLU A 151 6.39 0.83 1.48
N LEU A 152 7.27 1.30 0.59
CA LEU A 152 8.45 2.04 1.00
C LEU A 152 8.49 3.48 0.49
N ILE A 153 7.66 3.85 -0.49
CA ILE A 153 7.72 5.18 -1.10
C ILE A 153 6.56 6.05 -0.67
N TYR A 154 6.88 7.23 -0.14
CA TYR A 154 5.92 8.30 0.07
C TYR A 154 5.49 8.90 -1.31
N PRO A 155 4.20 9.24 -1.58
CA PRO A 155 3.07 9.28 -0.64
C PRO A 155 2.09 8.10 -0.77
N THR A 156 2.56 6.87 -0.85
CA THR A 156 1.61 5.74 -0.84
C THR A 156 0.78 5.74 0.44
N PRO A 157 -0.48 5.24 0.42
CA PRO A 157 -1.42 5.42 1.53
C PRO A 157 -0.90 4.92 2.88
N GLY A 158 -0.22 3.77 2.90
CA GLY A 158 0.35 3.22 4.11
C GLY A 158 1.47 4.10 4.68
N VAL A 159 2.46 4.41 3.85
CA VAL A 159 3.61 5.24 4.26
C VAL A 159 3.17 6.64 4.65
N TYR A 160 2.23 7.24 3.89
CA TYR A 160 1.66 8.55 4.20
C TYR A 160 0.94 8.56 5.55
N SER A 161 0.11 7.54 5.82
CA SER A 161 -0.62 7.43 7.09
C SER A 161 0.34 7.31 8.28
N ALA A 162 1.31 6.41 8.18
CA ALA A 162 2.29 6.22 9.24
C ALA A 162 3.18 7.46 9.43
N ALA A 163 3.59 8.12 8.36
CA ALA A 163 4.34 9.37 8.42
C ALA A 163 3.56 10.47 9.15
N SER A 164 2.27 10.62 8.81
CA SER A 164 1.37 11.58 9.45
C SER A 164 1.19 11.30 10.94
N GLU A 165 0.99 10.04 11.32
CA GLU A 165 0.81 9.62 12.73
C GLU A 165 2.09 9.83 13.55
N LEU A 166 3.25 9.56 12.97
CA LEU A 166 4.56 9.80 13.61
C LEU A 166 4.98 11.27 13.59
N GLY A 167 4.25 12.15 12.89
CA GLY A 167 4.61 13.56 12.74
C GLY A 167 5.82 13.78 11.83
N VAL A 168 6.11 12.84 10.92
CA VAL A 168 7.23 12.92 9.99
C VAL A 168 6.76 13.59 8.70
N VAL A 169 7.34 14.72 8.36
CA VAL A 169 7.04 15.47 7.13
C VAL A 169 8.34 15.91 6.47
N GLY A 170 8.42 15.74 5.14
CA GLY A 170 9.53 16.35 4.40
C GLY A 170 10.15 15.47 3.33
N THR A 171 11.19 16.01 2.71
CA THR A 171 12.00 15.40 1.65
C THR A 171 12.70 14.12 2.06
N ASP A 172 13.07 14.04 3.32
CA ASP A 172 13.95 12.98 3.82
C ASP A 172 13.27 11.60 3.77
N ILE A 173 11.95 11.56 3.99
CA ILE A 173 11.15 10.32 3.83
C ILE A 173 11.18 9.82 2.40
N VAL A 174 11.01 10.73 1.43
CA VAL A 174 10.99 10.37 0.00
C VAL A 174 12.34 9.83 -0.41
N LEU A 175 13.41 10.52 -0.02
CA LEU A 175 14.78 10.11 -0.35
C LEU A 175 15.14 8.77 0.29
N LEU A 176 14.85 8.59 1.58
CA LEU A 176 15.09 7.32 2.28
C LEU A 176 14.21 6.20 1.70
N GLY A 177 12.94 6.48 1.42
CA GLY A 177 12.05 5.53 0.78
C GLY A 177 12.58 5.04 -0.57
N ILE A 178 13.01 5.93 -1.44
CA ILE A 178 13.63 5.60 -2.74
C ILE A 178 14.92 4.81 -2.54
N LEU A 179 15.79 5.26 -1.61
CA LEU A 179 17.05 4.61 -1.32
C LEU A 179 16.91 3.17 -0.86
N ILE A 180 15.84 2.85 -0.12
CA ILE A 180 15.54 1.50 0.36
C ILE A 180 14.72 0.71 -0.68
N ALA A 181 13.72 1.33 -1.29
CA ALA A 181 12.80 0.66 -2.21
C ALA A 181 13.49 0.15 -3.49
N ILE A 182 14.42 0.92 -4.07
CA ILE A 182 15.14 0.49 -5.28
C ILE A 182 15.97 -0.78 -5.02
N PRO A 183 16.87 -0.84 -4.02
CA PRO A 183 17.59 -2.07 -3.71
C PRO A 183 16.65 -3.23 -3.36
N THR A 184 15.58 -2.98 -2.58
CA THR A 184 14.59 -4.00 -2.21
C THR A 184 13.91 -4.59 -3.45
N SER A 185 13.50 -3.74 -4.39
CA SER A 185 12.91 -4.15 -5.67
C SER A 185 13.89 -4.99 -6.50
N LEU A 186 15.16 -4.57 -6.59
CA LEU A 186 16.20 -5.31 -7.31
C LEU A 186 16.48 -6.67 -6.67
N VAL A 187 16.56 -6.74 -5.35
CA VAL A 187 16.68 -8.02 -4.62
C VAL A 187 15.45 -8.89 -4.89
N GLY A 188 14.26 -8.31 -4.91
CA GLY A 188 13.02 -8.98 -5.28
C GLY A 188 13.07 -9.58 -6.69
N TYR A 189 13.57 -8.83 -7.67
CA TYR A 189 13.82 -9.34 -9.03
C TYR A 189 14.80 -10.52 -9.05
N LEU A 190 15.94 -10.39 -8.34
CA LEU A 190 16.94 -11.46 -8.26
C LEU A 190 16.37 -12.71 -7.58
N TYR A 191 15.61 -12.54 -6.52
CA TYR A 191 14.89 -13.61 -5.84
C TYR A 191 13.91 -14.32 -6.79
N ALA A 192 13.07 -13.56 -7.51
CA ALA A 192 12.13 -14.10 -8.47
C ALA A 192 12.84 -14.95 -9.54
N LYS A 193 13.94 -14.43 -10.09
CA LYS A 193 14.72 -15.10 -11.12
C LYS A 193 15.40 -16.39 -10.63
N GLN A 194 15.82 -16.43 -9.37
CA GLN A 194 16.63 -17.53 -8.84
C GLN A 194 15.78 -18.61 -8.16
N PHE A 195 14.68 -18.23 -7.51
CA PHE A 195 13.94 -19.13 -6.62
C PHE A 195 12.50 -19.41 -7.07
N CYS A 196 11.91 -18.58 -7.97
CA CYS A 196 10.50 -18.68 -8.30
C CYS A 196 10.23 -19.45 -9.61
N SER A 197 10.69 -20.67 -9.70
CA SER A 197 10.40 -21.57 -10.84
C SER A 197 9.00 -22.21 -10.77
N LEU A 198 8.11 -21.68 -9.94
CA LEU A 198 6.75 -22.18 -9.76
C LEU A 198 5.83 -21.74 -10.91
N GLY A 199 4.80 -22.55 -11.15
CA GLY A 199 3.81 -22.31 -12.20
C GLY A 199 4.16 -22.96 -13.52
N ARG A 200 3.20 -22.98 -14.43
CA ARG A 200 3.36 -23.54 -15.78
C ARG A 200 3.96 -22.50 -16.72
N ILE A 201 4.67 -22.95 -17.74
CA ILE A 201 5.01 -22.10 -18.88
C ILE A 201 3.70 -21.88 -19.67
N PRO A 202 3.25 -20.65 -19.85
CA PRO A 202 2.01 -20.40 -20.58
C PRO A 202 2.14 -20.83 -22.04
N THR A 203 1.17 -21.57 -22.55
CA THR A 203 1.19 -22.07 -23.94
C THR A 203 0.52 -21.14 -24.95
N THR A 204 -0.19 -20.14 -24.48
CA THR A 204 -0.91 -19.17 -25.33
C THR A 204 -0.65 -17.75 -24.88
N ALA A 205 -0.26 -16.90 -25.83
CA ALA A 205 -0.21 -15.47 -25.59
C ALA A 205 -1.64 -14.95 -25.30
N VAL A 206 -1.81 -14.22 -24.22
CA VAL A 206 -3.08 -13.55 -23.91
C VAL A 206 -3.17 -12.32 -24.82
N GLU A 207 -4.07 -12.34 -25.81
CA GLU A 207 -4.39 -11.16 -26.61
C GLU A 207 -5.08 -10.12 -25.72
N THR A 208 -4.35 -9.13 -25.30
CA THR A 208 -4.91 -7.95 -24.64
C THR A 208 -5.52 -7.03 -25.69
N GLN A 209 -6.81 -7.23 -26.00
CA GLN A 209 -7.59 -6.28 -26.80
C GLN A 209 -7.95 -5.05 -25.92
N GLN A 210 -6.97 -4.23 -25.60
CA GLN A 210 -7.24 -2.94 -24.97
C GLN A 210 -7.09 -1.82 -26.01
N ALA A 211 -8.04 -0.87 -25.97
CA ALA A 211 -7.96 0.33 -26.79
C ALA A 211 -6.65 1.07 -26.47
N ARG A 212 -5.76 1.21 -27.47
CA ARG A 212 -4.50 1.93 -27.26
C ARG A 212 -4.74 3.43 -27.33
N THR A 213 -4.46 4.12 -26.22
CA THR A 213 -4.41 5.59 -26.22
C THR A 213 -3.02 6.09 -26.62
N SER A 214 -2.89 7.40 -26.86
CA SER A 214 -1.58 7.98 -27.17
C SER A 214 -0.74 8.19 -25.89
N ARG A 215 0.58 8.22 -26.03
CA ARG A 215 1.51 8.54 -24.93
C ARG A 215 1.19 9.87 -24.25
N LEU A 216 0.83 10.90 -25.06
CA LEU A 216 0.45 12.21 -24.55
C LEU A 216 -0.81 12.20 -23.69
N ARG A 217 -1.63 11.15 -23.74
CA ARG A 217 -2.80 10.96 -22.88
C ARG A 217 -2.52 10.02 -21.71
N ALA A 218 -1.58 9.06 -21.88
CA ALA A 218 -1.28 8.07 -20.86
C ALA A 218 -0.41 8.60 -19.73
N TYR A 219 0.62 9.39 -20.04
CA TYR A 219 1.62 9.83 -19.05
C TYR A 219 1.19 10.99 -18.16
N PRO A 220 0.52 12.07 -18.64
CA PRO A 220 0.25 13.25 -17.83
C PRO A 220 -0.52 12.98 -16.53
N PRO A 221 -1.56 12.11 -16.51
CA PRO A 221 -2.29 11.81 -15.28
C PRO A 221 -1.45 11.21 -14.14
N ILE A 222 -0.30 10.63 -14.48
CA ILE A 222 0.64 10.01 -13.55
C ILE A 222 1.82 10.95 -13.27
N VAL A 223 2.47 11.43 -14.34
CA VAL A 223 3.72 12.18 -14.23
C VAL A 223 3.51 13.57 -13.62
N VAL A 224 2.40 14.25 -13.96
CA VAL A 224 2.16 15.60 -13.47
C VAL A 224 1.90 15.64 -11.95
N PRO A 225 1.02 14.81 -11.36
CA PRO A 225 0.88 14.75 -9.90
C PRO A 225 2.20 14.45 -9.19
N LEU A 226 2.96 13.49 -9.67
CA LEU A 226 4.26 13.16 -9.08
C LEU A 226 5.22 14.35 -9.17
N ALA A 227 5.32 15.00 -10.35
CA ALA A 227 6.16 16.18 -10.53
C ALA A 227 5.76 17.33 -9.61
N LEU A 228 4.46 17.54 -9.38
CA LEU A 228 3.96 18.56 -8.46
C LEU A 228 4.35 18.25 -7.01
N ILE A 229 4.18 17.01 -6.55
CA ILE A 229 4.59 16.60 -5.21
C ILE A 229 6.10 16.78 -5.02
N PHE A 230 6.90 16.36 -6.00
CA PHE A 230 8.35 16.58 -5.95
C PHE A 230 8.74 18.05 -6.04
N SER A 231 8.00 18.87 -6.81
CA SER A 231 8.30 20.30 -6.92
C SER A 231 8.16 21.04 -5.59
N LYS A 232 7.19 20.66 -4.74
CA LYS A 232 7.06 21.16 -3.38
C LYS A 232 8.34 20.97 -2.56
N LEU A 233 9.05 19.86 -2.78
CA LEU A 233 10.25 19.51 -2.05
C LEU A 233 11.48 20.32 -2.50
N VAL A 234 11.52 20.71 -3.78
CA VAL A 234 12.68 21.38 -4.39
C VAL A 234 12.51 22.89 -4.46
N LEU A 235 11.28 23.38 -4.62
CA LEU A 235 10.97 24.79 -4.86
C LEU A 235 10.13 25.35 -3.69
N PRO A 236 10.73 26.06 -2.72
CA PRO A 236 10.03 26.58 -1.55
C PRO A 236 9.22 27.85 -1.88
N LEU A 237 8.38 27.78 -2.92
CA LEU A 237 7.50 28.87 -3.32
C LEU A 237 6.05 28.56 -2.89
N PRO A 238 5.27 29.54 -2.41
CA PRO A 238 3.91 29.30 -1.90
C PRO A 238 3.00 28.55 -2.86
N LEU A 239 3.14 28.82 -4.17
CA LEU A 239 2.35 28.12 -5.19
C LEU A 239 2.68 26.62 -5.24
N PHE A 240 3.98 26.25 -5.23
CA PHE A 240 4.42 24.84 -5.25
C PHE A 240 4.10 24.13 -3.94
N ASN A 241 4.12 24.84 -2.82
CA ASN A 241 3.67 24.31 -1.55
C ASN A 241 2.18 23.90 -1.62
N PHE A 242 1.33 24.71 -2.25
CA PHE A 242 -0.09 24.41 -2.40
C PHE A 242 -0.37 23.31 -3.43
N VAL A 243 0.13 23.45 -4.67
CA VAL A 243 -0.17 22.47 -5.73
C VAL A 243 0.56 21.15 -5.55
N GLY A 244 1.62 21.13 -4.77
CA GLY A 244 2.39 19.93 -4.41
C GLY A 244 1.82 19.17 -3.20
N GLU A 245 0.73 19.65 -2.57
CA GLU A 245 0.01 18.81 -1.60
C GLU A 245 -0.55 17.58 -2.31
N PRO A 246 -0.37 16.36 -1.74
CA PRO A 246 -0.80 15.12 -2.40
C PRO A 246 -2.25 15.15 -2.87
N GLU A 247 -3.15 15.74 -2.07
CA GLU A 247 -4.57 15.86 -2.38
C GLU A 247 -4.81 16.74 -3.61
N ILE A 248 -4.14 17.89 -3.68
CA ILE A 248 -4.27 18.85 -4.79
C ILE A 248 -3.62 18.27 -6.06
N ALA A 249 -2.42 17.72 -5.94
CA ALA A 249 -1.72 17.10 -7.05
C ALA A 249 -2.55 15.96 -7.67
N LEU A 250 -3.17 15.11 -6.85
CA LEU A 250 -4.01 14.01 -7.32
C LEU A 250 -5.34 14.51 -7.91
N LEU A 251 -5.95 15.58 -7.39
CA LEU A 251 -7.10 16.21 -8.02
C LEU A 251 -6.76 16.72 -9.42
N ILE A 252 -5.57 17.32 -9.59
CA ILE A 252 -5.07 17.71 -10.92
C ILE A 252 -4.90 16.46 -11.80
N GLY A 253 -4.38 15.36 -11.26
CA GLY A 253 -4.30 14.08 -11.95
C GLY A 253 -5.65 13.54 -12.42
N VAL A 254 -6.70 13.69 -11.61
CA VAL A 254 -8.09 13.34 -11.97
C VAL A 254 -8.59 14.20 -13.13
N LEU A 255 -8.33 15.49 -13.10
CA LEU A 255 -8.68 16.38 -14.23
C LEU A 255 -7.96 15.95 -15.51
N LEU A 256 -6.67 15.64 -15.40
CA LEU A 256 -5.87 15.20 -16.54
C LEU A 256 -6.33 13.84 -17.10
N VAL A 257 -6.74 12.89 -16.26
CA VAL A 257 -7.26 11.61 -16.75
C VAL A 257 -8.62 11.77 -17.43
N PHE A 258 -9.47 12.69 -17.01
CA PHE A 258 -10.71 13.00 -17.71
C PHE A 258 -10.44 13.68 -19.05
N ILE A 259 -9.45 14.56 -19.13
CA ILE A 259 -8.98 15.14 -20.41
C ILE A 259 -8.43 14.03 -21.31
N ALA A 260 -7.66 13.10 -20.77
CA ALA A 260 -7.13 11.93 -21.50
C ALA A 260 -8.25 11.03 -22.02
N ALA A 261 -9.36 10.92 -21.30
CA ALA A 261 -10.55 10.18 -21.68
C ALA A 261 -11.44 10.93 -22.67
N HIS A 262 -11.05 12.12 -23.13
CA HIS A 262 -11.81 12.88 -24.13
C HIS A 262 -11.97 12.06 -25.44
N GLY A 263 -13.21 11.97 -25.92
CA GLY A 263 -13.57 11.13 -27.08
C GLY A 263 -14.31 9.83 -26.69
N PHE A 264 -14.37 9.48 -25.41
CA PHE A 264 -15.25 8.42 -24.92
C PHE A 264 -16.63 8.97 -24.54
N GLU A 265 -17.64 8.11 -24.60
CA GLU A 265 -19.01 8.47 -24.20
C GLU A 265 -19.04 8.89 -22.72
N ARG A 266 -19.70 10.02 -22.42
CA ARG A 266 -19.84 10.55 -21.06
C ARG A 266 -20.40 9.51 -20.06
N ASN A 267 -21.33 8.68 -20.54
CA ASN A 267 -21.92 7.61 -19.71
C ASN A 267 -20.86 6.57 -19.29
N LYS A 268 -19.94 6.20 -20.18
CA LYS A 268 -18.85 5.28 -19.85
C LYS A 268 -17.91 5.86 -18.80
N ILE A 269 -17.52 7.13 -18.96
CA ILE A 269 -16.67 7.83 -17.97
C ILE A 269 -17.37 7.87 -16.61
N ASN A 270 -18.66 8.14 -16.55
CA ASN A 270 -19.43 8.12 -15.30
C ASN A 270 -19.48 6.72 -14.66
N ILE A 271 -19.63 5.67 -15.45
CA ILE A 271 -19.60 4.28 -14.97
C ILE A 271 -18.21 3.95 -14.36
N TRP A 272 -17.13 4.28 -15.08
CA TRP A 272 -15.77 4.07 -14.60
C TRP A 272 -15.45 4.83 -13.32
N THR A 273 -15.91 6.09 -13.26
CA THR A 273 -15.77 6.92 -12.05
C THR A 273 -16.53 6.32 -10.87
N ARG A 274 -17.76 5.84 -11.10
CA ARG A 274 -18.54 5.15 -10.05
C ARG A 274 -17.83 3.88 -9.58
N GLU A 275 -17.33 3.07 -10.49
CA GLU A 275 -16.55 1.87 -10.17
C GLU A 275 -15.31 2.23 -9.34
N ALA A 276 -14.58 3.26 -9.74
CA ALA A 276 -13.40 3.74 -9.02
C ALA A 276 -13.73 4.20 -7.59
N VAL A 277 -14.80 4.99 -7.43
CA VAL A 277 -15.27 5.47 -6.12
C VAL A 277 -15.72 4.31 -5.24
N GLN A 278 -16.43 3.33 -5.79
CA GLN A 278 -16.84 2.13 -5.03
C GLN A 278 -15.63 1.32 -4.55
N ARG A 279 -14.63 1.11 -5.41
CA ARG A 279 -13.39 0.41 -5.04
C ARG A 279 -12.60 1.20 -4.00
N GLY A 280 -12.35 2.49 -4.24
CA GLY A 280 -11.65 3.37 -3.32
C GLY A 280 -12.39 3.51 -1.99
N GLY A 281 -13.72 3.61 -2.01
CA GLY A 281 -14.56 3.64 -0.82
C GLY A 281 -14.47 2.38 0.02
N GLY A 282 -14.47 1.20 -0.60
CA GLY A 282 -14.26 -0.07 0.11
C GLY A 282 -12.92 -0.13 0.82
N ILE A 283 -11.84 0.30 0.14
CA ILE A 283 -10.51 0.40 0.73
C ILE A 283 -10.55 1.40 1.90
N LEU A 284 -11.08 2.61 1.69
CA LEU A 284 -11.15 3.65 2.71
C LEU A 284 -11.89 3.19 3.97
N MET A 285 -13.02 2.49 3.83
CA MET A 285 -13.77 1.94 4.97
C MET A 285 -12.94 0.93 5.78
N THR A 286 -12.19 0.06 5.12
CA THR A 286 -11.28 -0.87 5.80
C THR A 286 -10.18 -0.14 6.55
N LEU A 287 -9.62 0.92 5.96
CA LEU A 287 -8.64 1.80 6.61
C LEU A 287 -9.24 2.49 7.85
N CYS A 288 -10.46 3.01 7.75
CA CYS A 288 -11.16 3.63 8.89
C CYS A 288 -11.31 2.65 10.05
N ALA A 289 -11.68 1.39 9.77
CA ALA A 289 -11.76 0.37 10.81
C ALA A 289 -10.38 0.03 11.42
N GLY A 290 -9.32 0.07 10.61
CA GLY A 290 -7.94 -0.04 11.08
C GLY A 290 -7.56 1.10 12.02
N GLY A 291 -7.88 2.35 11.66
CA GLY A 291 -7.70 3.52 12.50
C GLY A 291 -8.49 3.47 13.81
N ALA A 292 -9.73 2.94 13.76
CA ALA A 292 -10.53 2.68 14.96
C ALA A 292 -9.82 1.73 15.93
N LEU A 293 -9.28 0.62 15.40
CA LEU A 293 -8.55 -0.35 16.22
C LEU A 293 -7.25 0.26 16.79
N ALA A 294 -6.49 0.98 15.96
CA ALA A 294 -5.28 1.65 16.39
C ALA A 294 -5.54 2.60 17.55
N SER A 295 -6.52 3.49 17.41
CA SER A 295 -6.90 4.46 18.45
C SER A 295 -7.38 3.76 19.73
N THR A 296 -8.18 2.69 19.61
CA THR A 296 -8.67 1.93 20.78
C THR A 296 -7.55 1.16 21.49
N LEU A 297 -6.61 0.60 20.75
CA LEU A 297 -5.42 -0.05 21.33
C LEU A 297 -4.51 0.98 22.02
N ALA A 298 -4.30 2.16 21.41
CA ALA A 298 -3.52 3.23 22.02
C ALA A 298 -4.10 3.67 23.39
N MET A 299 -5.43 3.76 23.52
CA MET A 299 -6.13 4.06 24.77
C MET A 299 -5.81 3.06 25.90
N THR A 300 -5.44 1.81 25.58
CA THR A 300 -5.13 0.78 26.60
C THR A 300 -3.75 0.96 27.23
N GLY A 301 -2.86 1.74 26.62
CA GLY A 301 -1.47 1.89 27.05
C GLY A 301 -0.57 0.69 26.70
N VAL A 302 -1.03 -0.22 25.85
CA VAL A 302 -0.28 -1.44 25.47
C VAL A 302 1.08 -1.14 24.85
N GLY A 303 1.22 0.00 24.17
CA GLY A 303 2.49 0.42 23.59
C GLY A 303 3.60 0.55 24.61
N HIS A 304 3.30 1.10 25.79
CA HIS A 304 4.26 1.20 26.90
C HIS A 304 4.74 -0.17 27.40
N GLU A 305 3.83 -1.14 27.51
CA GLU A 305 4.21 -2.50 27.94
C GLU A 305 5.09 -3.20 26.90
N ILE A 306 4.71 -3.13 25.60
CA ILE A 306 5.48 -3.72 24.50
C ILE A 306 6.86 -3.05 24.43
N GLY A 307 6.92 -1.73 24.51
CA GLY A 307 8.17 -0.98 24.52
C GLY A 307 9.11 -1.45 25.63
N ALA A 308 8.60 -1.57 26.85
CA ALA A 308 9.39 -2.03 27.98
C ALA A 308 9.95 -3.47 27.79
N VAL A 309 9.15 -4.37 27.19
CA VAL A 309 9.60 -5.74 26.87
C VAL A 309 10.70 -5.73 25.82
N VAL A 310 10.51 -4.97 24.73
CA VAL A 310 11.47 -4.93 23.60
C VAL A 310 12.76 -4.24 24.01
N ILE A 311 12.70 -3.16 24.81
CA ILE A 311 13.89 -2.46 25.33
C ILE A 311 14.70 -3.40 26.23
N ARG A 312 14.03 -4.18 27.10
CA ARG A 312 14.68 -5.16 27.97
C ARG A 312 15.30 -6.34 27.20
N ALA A 313 14.85 -6.60 25.98
CA ALA A 313 15.41 -7.64 25.12
C ALA A 313 16.84 -7.33 24.61
N GLY A 314 17.34 -6.11 24.80
CA GLY A 314 18.69 -5.70 24.40
C GLY A 314 18.91 -5.68 22.88
N LEU A 315 17.83 -5.61 22.10
CA LEU A 315 17.90 -5.51 20.65
C LEU A 315 18.32 -4.10 20.23
N PRO A 316 19.12 -3.95 19.15
CA PRO A 316 19.36 -2.63 18.58
C PRO A 316 18.04 -1.90 18.26
N ALA A 317 17.93 -0.64 18.68
CA ALA A 317 16.69 0.14 18.59
C ALA A 317 16.04 0.13 17.18
N ILE A 318 16.86 0.09 16.12
CA ILE A 318 16.39 0.07 14.73
C ILE A 318 15.56 -1.18 14.38
N PHE A 319 15.77 -2.30 15.05
CA PHE A 319 14.99 -3.53 14.81
C PHE A 319 13.64 -3.55 15.54
N ILE A 320 13.42 -2.68 16.49
CA ILE A 320 12.18 -2.65 17.27
C ILE A 320 10.97 -2.32 16.40
N PRO A 321 10.95 -1.20 15.64
CA PRO A 321 9.83 -0.90 14.73
C PRO A 321 9.64 -1.99 13.67
N PHE A 322 10.73 -2.54 13.15
CA PHE A 322 10.69 -3.66 12.19
C PHE A 322 9.98 -4.89 12.78
N LEU A 323 10.39 -5.36 13.95
CA LEU A 323 9.83 -6.56 14.57
C LEU A 323 8.38 -6.38 15.00
N VAL A 324 8.01 -5.19 15.49
CA VAL A 324 6.62 -4.87 15.80
C VAL A 324 5.78 -4.93 14.52
N ALA A 325 6.26 -4.35 13.42
CA ALA A 325 5.56 -4.37 12.15
C ALA A 325 5.46 -5.80 11.58
N VAL A 326 6.51 -6.61 11.64
CA VAL A 326 6.48 -8.05 11.26
C VAL A 326 5.42 -8.80 12.05
N ALA A 327 5.36 -8.62 13.37
CA ALA A 327 4.39 -9.31 14.23
C ALA A 327 2.95 -8.90 13.88
N ILE A 328 2.69 -7.59 13.75
CA ILE A 328 1.37 -7.08 13.39
C ILE A 328 0.98 -7.55 11.98
N GLN A 329 1.88 -7.44 10.99
CA GLN A 329 1.63 -7.88 9.61
C GLN A 329 1.31 -9.37 9.53
N THR A 330 2.05 -10.20 10.27
CA THR A 330 1.80 -11.65 10.34
C THR A 330 0.38 -11.96 10.80
N VAL A 331 -0.14 -11.18 11.73
CA VAL A 331 -1.48 -11.39 12.29
C VAL A 331 -2.56 -10.77 11.40
N GLN A 332 -2.35 -9.53 10.95
CA GLN A 332 -3.35 -8.75 10.21
C GLN A 332 -3.50 -9.19 8.74
N GLY A 333 -2.39 -9.58 8.11
CA GLY A 333 -2.35 -9.84 6.66
C GLY A 333 -2.62 -8.59 5.80
N SER A 334 -3.05 -7.50 6.39
CA SER A 334 -3.30 -6.23 5.68
C SER A 334 -2.21 -5.22 5.99
N ARG A 335 -1.43 -4.86 4.99
CA ARG A 335 -0.34 -3.89 5.08
C ARG A 335 -0.81 -2.52 5.53
N ILE A 336 -1.91 -2.06 4.96
CA ILE A 336 -2.48 -0.76 5.29
C ILE A 336 -2.87 -0.70 6.76
N VAL A 337 -3.50 -1.76 7.28
CA VAL A 337 -3.87 -1.86 8.70
C VAL A 337 -2.62 -1.87 9.57
N THR A 338 -1.57 -2.57 9.15
CA THR A 338 -0.28 -2.57 9.87
C THR A 338 0.32 -1.17 9.94
N PHE A 339 0.30 -0.42 8.84
CA PHE A 339 0.75 0.98 8.82
C PHE A 339 -0.06 1.92 9.72
N LEU A 340 -1.32 1.60 10.00
CA LEU A 340 -2.15 2.38 10.92
C LEU A 340 -1.94 2.01 12.39
N ILE A 341 -1.70 0.74 12.68
CA ILE A 341 -1.59 0.24 14.06
C ILE A 341 -0.18 0.47 14.62
N VAL A 342 0.86 0.16 13.84
CA VAL A 342 2.23 0.15 14.34
C VAL A 342 2.71 1.52 14.84
N PRO A 343 2.44 2.65 14.18
CA PRO A 343 2.80 3.97 14.71
C PRO A 343 2.24 4.22 16.10
N SER A 344 0.94 3.93 16.32
CA SER A 344 0.30 4.12 17.64
C SER A 344 0.95 3.26 18.74
N ILE A 345 1.41 2.04 18.40
CA ILE A 345 2.15 1.18 19.33
C ILE A 345 3.53 1.75 19.64
N LEU A 346 4.20 2.33 18.63
CA LEU A 346 5.56 2.85 18.78
C LEU A 346 5.59 4.23 19.45
N GLN A 347 4.55 5.04 19.28
CA GLN A 347 4.51 6.42 19.77
C GLN A 347 4.95 6.60 21.23
N PRO A 348 4.48 5.79 22.21
CA PRO A 348 4.90 5.90 23.60
C PRO A 348 6.38 5.63 23.86
N ILE A 349 7.03 4.85 23.00
CA ILE A 349 8.41 4.42 23.16
C ILE A 349 9.41 5.18 22.26
N LEU A 350 8.92 6.05 21.36
CA LEU A 350 9.80 6.82 20.47
C LEU A 350 10.91 7.58 21.19
N PRO A 351 10.66 8.25 22.36
CA PRO A 351 11.73 8.93 23.10
C PRO A 351 12.84 7.99 23.57
N GLU A 352 12.48 6.75 23.91
CA GLU A 352 13.42 5.74 24.43
C GLU A 352 14.22 5.08 23.32
N LEU A 353 13.68 5.02 22.10
CA LEU A 353 14.39 4.49 20.94
C LEU A 353 15.58 5.38 20.53
N GLY A 354 15.48 6.70 20.72
CA GLY A 354 16.54 7.65 20.36
C GLY A 354 16.89 7.66 18.87
N LEU A 355 15.95 7.25 18.00
CA LEU A 355 16.13 7.20 16.54
C LEU A 355 15.42 8.38 15.87
N PRO A 356 15.96 8.90 14.74
CA PRO A 356 15.20 9.76 13.85
C PRO A 356 13.90 9.09 13.42
N LEU A 357 12.80 9.84 13.42
CA LEU A 357 11.45 9.29 13.13
C LEU A 357 11.35 8.73 11.71
N GLU A 358 12.11 9.27 10.77
CA GLU A 358 12.23 8.77 9.40
C GLU A 358 12.79 7.33 9.38
N LEU A 359 13.77 7.05 10.23
CA LEU A 359 14.34 5.70 10.36
C LEU A 359 13.35 4.75 11.05
N VAL A 360 12.58 5.23 12.04
CA VAL A 360 11.51 4.46 12.65
C VAL A 360 10.48 4.07 11.59
N LEU A 361 10.04 5.04 10.78
CA LEU A 361 9.08 4.81 9.69
C LEU A 361 9.61 3.80 8.66
N MET A 362 10.85 3.95 8.21
CA MET A 362 11.42 3.03 7.21
C MET A 362 11.68 1.63 7.79
N SER A 363 12.05 1.55 9.05
CA SER A 363 12.20 0.26 9.74
C SER A 363 10.88 -0.48 9.84
N MET A 364 9.80 0.19 10.27
CA MET A 364 8.48 -0.44 10.31
C MET A 364 7.95 -0.79 8.92
N ALA A 365 8.14 0.07 7.93
CA ALA A 365 7.76 -0.17 6.55
C ALA A 365 8.46 -1.42 5.98
N SER A 366 9.74 -1.60 6.29
CA SER A 366 10.48 -2.82 5.93
C SER A 366 9.91 -4.08 6.62
N GLY A 367 9.38 -3.92 7.84
CA GLY A 367 8.70 -5.01 8.55
C GLY A 367 7.37 -5.42 7.90
N THR A 368 6.60 -4.48 7.39
CA THR A 368 5.35 -4.79 6.66
C THR A 368 5.62 -5.56 5.36
N PHE A 369 6.72 -5.27 4.70
CA PHE A 369 7.16 -5.97 3.49
C PHE A 369 7.55 -7.43 3.74
N MET A 370 8.03 -7.76 4.94
CA MET A 370 8.68 -9.03 5.24
C MET A 370 7.73 -10.24 5.15
N VAL A 371 6.45 -10.07 5.46
CA VAL A 371 5.50 -11.18 5.60
C VAL A 371 4.29 -11.01 4.70
N SER A 372 4.03 -12.03 3.89
CA SER A 372 2.81 -12.18 3.09
C SER A 372 2.43 -13.66 3.05
N HIS A 373 1.26 -14.01 3.58
CA HIS A 373 0.81 -15.39 3.64
C HIS A 373 -0.72 -15.52 3.55
N ALA A 374 -1.28 -16.66 3.98
CA ALA A 374 -2.66 -17.05 3.75
C ALA A 374 -3.76 -16.07 4.23
N ASN A 375 -3.47 -15.12 5.09
CA ASN A 375 -4.41 -14.07 5.52
C ASN A 375 -4.30 -12.77 4.69
N ASP A 376 -3.37 -12.73 3.74
CA ASP A 376 -3.11 -11.56 2.90
C ASP A 376 -3.84 -11.69 1.55
N ALA A 377 -4.72 -10.75 1.26
CA ALA A 377 -5.44 -10.72 -0.02
C ALA A 377 -4.48 -10.59 -1.22
N TYR A 378 -3.35 -9.90 -1.05
CA TYR A 378 -2.35 -9.77 -2.10
C TYR A 378 -1.67 -11.10 -2.40
N PHE A 379 -1.34 -11.88 -1.38
CA PHE A 379 -0.78 -13.23 -1.55
C PHE A 379 -1.66 -14.09 -2.47
N TRP A 380 -2.95 -14.19 -2.17
CA TRP A 380 -3.88 -14.96 -2.99
C TRP A 380 -4.06 -14.40 -4.39
N THR A 381 -4.06 -13.06 -4.53
CA THR A 381 -4.10 -12.43 -5.85
C THR A 381 -2.92 -12.86 -6.73
N VAL A 382 -1.71 -12.88 -6.16
CA VAL A 382 -0.50 -13.30 -6.87
C VAL A 382 -0.56 -14.78 -7.24
N VAL A 383 -0.91 -15.63 -6.30
CA VAL A 383 -0.98 -17.09 -6.48
C VAL A 383 -2.03 -17.48 -7.51
N GLU A 384 -3.25 -16.98 -7.36
CA GLU A 384 -4.37 -17.33 -8.25
C GLU A 384 -4.19 -16.81 -9.68
N LEU A 385 -3.80 -15.54 -9.83
CA LEU A 385 -3.62 -14.96 -11.17
C LEU A 385 -2.37 -15.45 -11.89
N ALA A 386 -1.42 -16.01 -11.20
CA ALA A 386 -0.23 -16.62 -11.79
C ALA A 386 -0.34 -18.15 -11.95
N ASP A 387 -1.47 -18.74 -11.58
CA ASP A 387 -1.66 -20.22 -11.58
C ASP A 387 -0.55 -20.96 -10.80
N MET A 388 -0.17 -20.43 -9.64
CA MET A 388 0.86 -20.97 -8.75
C MET A 388 0.26 -21.80 -7.61
#